data_f3df464d782559a1446c950a1a08bfb3
#
_entry.id   f3df464d782559a1446c950a1a08bfb3
#
_cell.length_a   1.000
_cell.length_b   1.000
_cell.length_c   1.000
_cell.angle_alpha   90.00
_cell.angle_beta   90.00
_cell.angle_gamma   90.00
#
_symmetry.space_group_name_H-M   'P 1'
#
loop_
_entity.id
_entity.type
_entity.pdbx_description
1 polymer ?
#
loop_
_entity_poly.entity_id
_entity_poly.type
_entity_poly.pdbx_seq_one_letter_code
_entity_poly.pdbx_strand_id
1 'polypeptide(L)'
;MRFVIALILLVLAGCDKESEPKGQAQPASTGQAGASDNAEITLESANGMRAMLSYKFAGQKAPSAPFADAQGQDVSLADFEGKPLLLNIWATWCAPCKAEMPTLNALAKLEKGRMNVIAVSQDLEGR
;
A
#
# COMPACT_ATOMS: atom_id res chain seq x y z
N MET A 1 -7.00 -31.38 -66.53
CA MET A 1 -6.32 -32.64 -66.21
C MET A 1 -5.88 -32.48 -64.77
N ARG A 2 -6.70 -32.97 -63.87
CA ARG A 2 -6.74 -34.35 -63.36
C ARG A 2 -5.50 -34.71 -62.54
N PHE A 3 -5.83 -34.94 -61.26
CA PHE A 3 -5.26 -35.89 -60.31
C PHE A 3 -4.09 -35.35 -59.49
N VAL A 4 -3.89 -35.59 -58.22
CA VAL A 4 -4.49 -36.53 -57.24
C VAL A 4 -4.13 -36.02 -55.84
N ILE A 5 -5.06 -35.86 -55.02
CA ILE A 5 -5.24 -36.35 -53.67
C ILE A 5 -4.03 -37.12 -53.11
N ALA A 6 -3.48 -36.61 -52.06
CA ALA A 6 -2.91 -37.47 -51.01
C ALA A 6 -3.12 -36.78 -49.65
N LEU A 7 -4.06 -37.33 -49.00
CA LEU A 7 -4.41 -37.31 -47.61
C LEU A 7 -3.19 -37.68 -46.76
N ILE A 8 -2.68 -36.76 -45.94
CA ILE A 8 -1.91 -37.15 -44.76
C ILE A 8 -2.48 -36.38 -43.57
N LEU A 9 -3.36 -37.06 -42.88
CA LEU A 9 -3.73 -36.79 -41.50
C LEU A 9 -2.50 -37.07 -40.65
N LEU A 10 -1.83 -36.01 -40.17
CA LEU A 10 -0.90 -36.14 -39.09
C LEU A 10 -1.50 -35.44 -37.87
N VAL A 11 -2.09 -36.26 -37.04
CA VAL A 11 -2.52 -35.87 -35.69
C VAL A 11 -1.25 -35.60 -34.88
N LEU A 12 -0.92 -34.32 -34.75
CA LEU A 12 0.02 -33.86 -33.71
C LEU A 12 -0.83 -33.34 -32.56
N ALA A 13 -1.03 -34.22 -31.59
CA ALA A 13 -1.46 -33.82 -30.26
C ALA A 13 -0.32 -32.98 -29.64
N GLY A 14 -0.32 -31.68 -29.90
CA GLY A 14 0.45 -30.71 -29.16
C GLY A 14 -0.30 -30.41 -27.86
N CYS A 15 0.22 -30.88 -26.75
CA CYS A 15 -0.18 -30.38 -25.45
C CYS A 15 0.26 -28.93 -25.35
N ASP A 16 -0.59 -28.00 -25.71
CA ASP A 16 -0.49 -26.62 -25.27
C ASP A 16 -0.77 -26.59 -23.77
N LYS A 17 0.31 -26.53 -23.03
CA LYS A 17 0.28 -26.26 -21.61
C LYS A 17 0.10 -24.75 -21.48
N GLU A 18 -1.13 -24.33 -21.68
CA GLU A 18 -1.59 -22.98 -21.38
C GLU A 18 -1.30 -22.70 -19.92
N SER A 19 -0.28 -21.90 -19.70
CA SER A 19 0.05 -21.36 -18.38
C SER A 19 -1.03 -20.33 -18.06
N GLU A 20 -2.08 -20.78 -17.40
CA GLU A 20 -3.03 -19.87 -16.77
C GLU A 20 -2.25 -18.89 -15.87
N PRO A 21 -2.46 -17.58 -16.03
CA PRO A 21 -1.98 -16.63 -15.04
C PRO A 21 -2.73 -16.94 -13.74
N LYS A 22 -2.01 -17.50 -12.78
CA LYS A 22 -2.52 -17.68 -11.42
C LYS A 22 -3.07 -16.34 -10.96
N GLY A 23 -4.39 -16.32 -10.82
CA GLY A 23 -5.14 -15.18 -10.34
C GLY A 23 -4.49 -14.60 -9.10
N GLN A 24 -4.41 -13.28 -9.09
CA GLN A 24 -4.11 -12.51 -7.90
C GLN A 24 -5.05 -12.99 -6.80
N ALA A 25 -4.48 -13.66 -5.81
CA ALA A 25 -5.21 -13.97 -4.59
C ALA A 25 -5.61 -12.64 -3.97
N GLN A 26 -6.89 -12.34 -4.03
CA GLN A 26 -7.48 -11.29 -3.19
C GLN A 26 -7.10 -11.60 -1.74
N PRO A 27 -6.59 -10.63 -0.98
CA PRO A 27 -6.40 -10.84 0.44
C PRO A 27 -7.77 -11.13 1.04
N ALA A 28 -7.96 -12.34 1.54
CA ALA A 28 -9.12 -12.69 2.34
C ALA A 28 -9.06 -11.84 3.62
N SER A 29 -9.78 -10.72 3.61
CA SER A 29 -10.04 -9.94 4.81
C SER A 29 -11.07 -10.69 5.65
N THR A 30 -10.62 -11.62 6.47
CA THR A 30 -11.46 -12.16 7.54
C THR A 30 -11.35 -11.21 8.72
N GLY A 31 -11.89 -10.01 8.57
CA GLY A 31 -12.03 -9.04 9.63
C GLY A 31 -13.40 -9.23 10.31
N GLN A 32 -13.50 -10.06 11.33
CA GLN A 32 -14.58 -9.93 12.29
C GLN A 32 -14.31 -8.69 13.14
N ALA A 33 -15.01 -7.62 12.84
CA ALA A 33 -15.03 -6.41 13.65
C ALA A 33 -15.87 -6.68 14.90
N GLY A 34 -15.23 -7.17 15.94
CA GLY A 34 -15.72 -7.04 17.30
C GLY A 34 -15.19 -5.72 17.85
N ALA A 35 -16.07 -4.75 18.09
CA ALA A 35 -15.70 -3.48 18.71
C ALA A 35 -15.28 -3.72 20.17
N SER A 36 -13.99 -3.82 20.38
CA SER A 36 -13.32 -3.71 21.67
C SER A 36 -12.35 -2.54 21.54
N ASP A 37 -12.40 -1.60 22.48
CA ASP A 37 -11.63 -0.34 22.48
C ASP A 37 -10.10 -0.49 22.45
N ASN A 38 -9.60 -1.73 22.29
CA ASN A 38 -8.20 -2.11 22.15
C ASN A 38 -7.98 -3.12 21.01
N ALA A 39 -8.80 -3.10 19.97
CA ALA A 39 -8.65 -4.04 18.87
C ALA A 39 -7.32 -3.79 18.13
N GLU A 40 -6.48 -4.79 18.14
CA GLU A 40 -5.29 -4.90 17.31
C GLU A 40 -5.57 -5.87 16.16
N ILE A 41 -5.38 -5.43 14.95
CA ILE A 41 -5.51 -6.28 13.76
C ILE A 41 -4.12 -6.54 13.21
N THR A 42 -3.72 -7.81 13.13
CA THR A 42 -2.51 -8.20 12.42
C THR A 42 -2.87 -8.43 10.95
N LEU A 43 -2.22 -7.68 10.08
CA LEU A 43 -2.29 -7.86 8.63
C LEU A 43 -1.06 -8.65 8.18
N GLU A 44 -1.27 -9.69 7.39
CA GLU A 44 -0.19 -10.46 6.80
C GLU A 44 -0.31 -10.38 5.28
N SER A 45 0.76 -9.94 4.62
CA SER A 45 0.79 -9.87 3.17
C SER A 45 1.29 -11.19 2.57
N ALA A 46 1.01 -11.42 1.28
CA ALA A 46 1.39 -12.64 0.58
C ALA A 46 2.90 -12.93 0.57
N ASN A 47 3.73 -11.93 0.83
CA ASN A 47 5.20 -12.06 0.95
C ASN A 47 5.68 -12.27 2.40
N GLY A 48 4.76 -12.52 3.34
CA GLY A 48 5.08 -12.77 4.74
C GLY A 48 5.37 -11.51 5.57
N MET A 49 5.15 -10.32 5.02
CA MET A 49 5.25 -9.09 5.79
C MET A 49 4.07 -8.98 6.74
N ARG A 50 4.34 -8.66 7.99
CA ARG A 50 3.34 -8.49 9.05
C ARG A 50 3.25 -7.02 9.43
N ALA A 51 2.03 -6.50 9.44
CA ALA A 51 1.73 -5.17 9.95
C ALA A 51 0.69 -5.30 11.07
N MET A 52 0.80 -4.45 12.07
CA MET A 52 -0.13 -4.40 13.19
C MET A 52 -0.88 -3.08 13.14
N LEU A 53 -2.20 -3.15 13.07
CA LEU A 53 -3.09 -1.99 13.12
C LEU A 53 -3.70 -1.90 14.51
N SER A 54 -3.42 -0.82 15.22
CA SER A 54 -3.95 -0.56 16.57
C SER A 54 -4.98 0.56 16.52
N TYR A 55 -6.12 0.34 17.14
CA TYR A 55 -7.19 1.34 17.31
C TYR A 55 -7.14 2.02 18.67
N LYS A 56 -6.08 1.82 19.44
CA LYS A 56 -5.93 2.33 20.81
C LYS A 56 -6.20 3.84 20.94
N PHE A 57 -5.92 4.59 19.90
CA PHE A 57 -6.07 6.04 19.88
C PHE A 57 -7.24 6.52 19.00
N ALA A 58 -8.11 5.60 18.57
CA ALA A 58 -9.28 5.96 17.77
C ALA A 58 -10.17 6.94 18.54
N GLY A 59 -10.65 7.98 17.86
CA GLY A 59 -11.48 9.02 18.43
C GLY A 59 -10.73 10.07 19.27
N GLN A 60 -9.43 9.90 19.50
CA GLN A 60 -8.62 10.91 20.15
C GLN A 60 -8.22 12.02 19.18
N LYS A 61 -8.10 13.24 19.71
CA LYS A 61 -7.63 14.37 18.91
C LYS A 61 -6.16 14.17 18.52
N ALA A 62 -5.82 14.47 17.28
CA ALA A 62 -4.45 14.43 16.80
C ALA A 62 -3.54 15.39 17.60
N PRO A 63 -2.25 15.05 17.80
CA PRO A 63 -1.30 15.96 18.44
C PRO A 63 -1.20 17.30 17.71
N SER A 64 -1.02 18.37 18.46
CA SER A 64 -0.85 19.73 17.93
C SER A 64 0.60 20.18 17.83
N ALA A 65 1.56 19.26 18.06
CA ALA A 65 2.99 19.57 17.96
C ALA A 65 3.33 20.07 16.54
N PRO A 66 4.04 21.19 16.40
CA PRO A 66 4.44 21.70 15.10
C PRO A 66 5.61 20.86 14.53
N PHE A 67 5.68 20.82 13.19
CA PHE A 67 6.81 20.29 12.44
C PHE A 67 7.08 21.18 11.22
N ALA A 68 8.30 21.17 10.70
CA ALA A 68 8.65 21.98 9.55
C ALA A 68 8.17 21.35 8.25
N ASP A 69 7.59 22.15 7.36
CA ASP A 69 7.31 21.75 5.98
C ASP A 69 8.59 21.79 5.11
N ALA A 70 8.46 21.49 3.81
CA ALA A 70 9.58 21.50 2.87
C ALA A 70 10.18 22.91 2.65
N GLN A 71 9.49 23.96 3.05
CA GLN A 71 9.93 25.36 3.01
C GLN A 71 10.49 25.84 4.35
N GLY A 72 10.50 24.97 5.36
CA GLY A 72 10.96 25.29 6.71
C GLY A 72 9.95 26.08 7.55
N GLN A 73 8.68 26.11 7.12
CA GLN A 73 7.60 26.76 7.88
C GLN A 73 7.01 25.79 8.89
N ASP A 74 6.67 26.30 10.07
CA ASP A 74 5.98 25.49 11.07
C ASP A 74 4.53 25.22 10.64
N VAL A 75 4.21 23.94 10.53
CA VAL A 75 2.85 23.42 10.28
C VAL A 75 2.50 22.39 11.35
N SER A 76 1.21 22.08 11.47
CA SER A 76 0.69 21.08 12.41
C SER A 76 -0.26 20.11 11.71
N LEU A 77 -0.66 19.04 12.38
CA LEU A 77 -1.66 18.12 11.82
C LEU A 77 -3.02 18.79 11.61
N ALA A 78 -3.33 19.86 12.34
CA ALA A 78 -4.58 20.62 12.18
C ALA A 78 -4.67 21.31 10.81
N ASP A 79 -3.54 21.65 10.19
CA ASP A 79 -3.52 22.29 8.86
C ASP A 79 -3.97 21.34 7.74
N PHE A 80 -4.09 20.04 8.03
CA PHE A 80 -4.54 19.01 7.11
C PHE A 80 -5.97 18.52 7.41
N GLU A 81 -6.71 19.18 8.30
CA GLU A 81 -8.08 18.82 8.62
C GLU A 81 -9.03 18.93 7.41
N GLY A 82 -10.19 18.27 7.50
CA GLY A 82 -11.21 18.25 6.45
C GLY A 82 -11.08 17.12 5.43
N LYS A 83 -9.97 16.36 5.46
CA LYS A 83 -9.77 15.15 4.66
C LYS A 83 -9.08 14.07 5.48
N PRO A 84 -9.30 12.80 5.16
CA PRO A 84 -8.47 11.72 5.75
C PRO A 84 -6.98 12.02 5.56
N LEU A 85 -6.19 11.73 6.57
CA LEU A 85 -4.73 11.94 6.57
C LEU A 85 -4.01 10.64 6.87
N LEU A 86 -3.10 10.27 5.98
CA LEU A 86 -2.09 9.24 6.24
C LEU A 86 -0.78 9.95 6.62
N LEU A 87 -0.37 9.78 7.86
CA LEU A 87 0.92 10.26 8.36
C LEU A 87 1.93 9.12 8.39
N ASN A 88 3.00 9.24 7.63
CA ASN A 88 4.17 8.36 7.71
C ASN A 88 5.28 9.07 8.48
N ILE A 89 5.79 8.44 9.52
CA ILE A 89 6.95 8.93 10.29
C ILE A 89 8.16 8.11 9.88
N TRP A 90 9.21 8.79 9.42
CA TRP A 90 10.41 8.15 8.90
C TRP A 90 11.69 8.82 9.39
N ALA A 91 12.83 8.26 9.04
CA ALA A 91 14.14 8.86 9.32
C ALA A 91 15.14 8.50 8.21
N THR A 92 16.20 9.30 8.07
CA THR A 92 17.24 9.09 7.05
C THR A 92 18.02 7.79 7.23
N TRP A 93 18.16 7.32 8.46
CA TRP A 93 18.80 6.05 8.81
C TRP A 93 17.88 4.83 8.70
N CYS A 94 16.58 5.03 8.47
CA CYS A 94 15.58 3.94 8.32
C CYS A 94 15.54 3.44 6.88
N ALA A 95 16.33 2.43 6.54
CA ALA A 95 16.38 1.88 5.18
C ALA A 95 15.01 1.36 4.67
N PRO A 96 14.22 0.59 5.45
CA PRO A 96 12.89 0.16 5.01
C PRO A 96 11.94 1.33 4.78
N CYS A 97 11.99 2.38 5.63
CA CYS A 97 11.16 3.58 5.43
C CYS A 97 11.45 4.25 4.08
N LYS A 98 12.73 4.37 3.72
CA LYS A 98 13.11 4.92 2.41
C LYS A 98 12.65 4.07 1.25
N ALA A 99 12.67 2.75 1.39
CA ALA A 99 12.18 1.84 0.37
C ALA A 99 10.66 1.95 0.14
N GLU A 100 9.90 2.37 1.16
CA GLU A 100 8.46 2.56 1.10
C GLU A 100 8.05 3.89 0.44
N MET A 101 8.89 4.92 0.44
CA MET A 101 8.56 6.26 -0.07
C MET A 101 7.98 6.28 -1.49
N PRO A 102 8.46 5.49 -2.48
CA PRO A 102 7.85 5.45 -3.79
C PRO A 102 6.38 5.01 -3.78
N THR A 103 6.03 4.06 -2.89
CA THR A 103 4.66 3.56 -2.72
C THR A 103 3.76 4.63 -2.11
N LEU A 104 4.23 5.33 -1.09
CA LEU A 104 3.51 6.46 -0.49
C LEU A 104 3.29 7.59 -1.50
N ASN A 105 4.29 7.90 -2.32
CA ASN A 105 4.15 8.89 -3.40
C ASN A 105 3.14 8.46 -4.47
N ALA A 106 3.11 7.18 -4.82
CA ALA A 106 2.10 6.64 -5.73
C ALA A 106 0.70 6.76 -5.14
N LEU A 107 0.52 6.42 -3.86
CA LEU A 107 -0.74 6.58 -3.13
C LEU A 107 -1.19 8.05 -3.10
N ALA A 108 -0.28 8.97 -2.78
CA ALA A 108 -0.58 10.40 -2.77
C ALA A 108 -1.09 10.92 -4.12
N LYS A 109 -0.54 10.40 -5.22
CA LYS A 109 -1.00 10.73 -6.58
C LYS A 109 -2.37 10.16 -6.89
N LEU A 110 -2.63 8.90 -6.51
CA LEU A 110 -3.92 8.23 -6.72
C LEU A 110 -5.04 8.89 -5.92
N GLU A 111 -4.76 9.27 -4.68
CA GLU A 111 -5.72 9.84 -3.74
C GLU A 111 -5.77 11.37 -3.76
N LYS A 112 -5.14 12.00 -4.76
CA LYS A 112 -5.09 13.45 -4.88
C LYS A 112 -6.49 14.07 -4.80
N GLY A 113 -6.66 14.97 -3.81
CA GLY A 113 -7.93 15.66 -3.55
C GLY A 113 -8.89 14.89 -2.63
N ARG A 114 -8.73 13.58 -2.43
CA ARG A 114 -9.56 12.76 -1.55
C ARG A 114 -8.94 12.53 -0.18
N MET A 115 -7.63 12.40 -0.11
CA MET A 115 -6.86 12.13 1.11
C MET A 115 -5.55 12.90 1.07
N ASN A 116 -5.05 13.28 2.25
CA ASN A 116 -3.71 13.80 2.43
C ASN A 116 -2.75 12.66 2.78
N VAL A 117 -1.59 12.61 2.13
CA VAL A 117 -0.49 11.70 2.46
C VAL A 117 0.73 12.56 2.74
N ILE A 118 1.21 12.53 3.97
CA ILE A 118 2.39 13.30 4.39
C ILE A 118 3.43 12.38 5.02
N ALA A 119 4.69 12.70 4.79
CA ALA A 119 5.83 12.00 5.40
C ALA A 119 6.64 13.01 6.21
N VAL A 120 6.74 12.77 7.51
CA VAL A 120 7.46 13.62 8.45
C VAL A 120 8.72 12.91 8.92
N SER A 121 9.88 13.56 8.74
CA SER A 121 11.14 13.07 9.30
C SER A 121 11.20 13.31 10.80
N GLN A 122 11.63 12.30 11.54
CA GLN A 122 11.98 12.45 12.96
C GLN A 122 13.45 12.78 13.18
N ASP A 123 14.21 13.02 12.10
CA ASP A 123 15.60 13.45 12.24
C ASP A 123 15.68 14.82 12.88
N LEU A 124 16.55 14.96 13.88
CA LEU A 124 16.72 16.22 14.62
C LEU A 124 17.68 17.18 13.94
N GLU A 125 18.34 16.76 12.88
CA GLU A 125 19.31 17.57 12.14
C GLU A 125 18.59 18.39 11.06
N GLY A 126 18.65 19.72 11.20
CA GLY A 126 18.18 20.63 10.15
C GLY A 126 17.14 21.66 10.55
N ARG A 127 17.06 22.01 11.83
CA ARG A 127 16.36 23.23 12.27
C ARG A 127 17.30 24.42 12.29
#